data_f6b5a7e73d328f49af7032a476fdf5ef
#
_entry.id   f6b5a7e73d328f49af7032a476fdf5ef
#
_cell.length_a   1.000
_cell.length_b   1.000
_cell.length_c   1.000
_cell.angle_alpha   90.00
_cell.angle_beta   90.00
_cell.angle_gamma   90.00
#
_symmetry.space_group_name_H-M   'P 1'
#
loop_
_entity.id
_entity.type
_entity.pdbx_description
1 polymer ?
#
loop_
_entity_poly.entity_id
_entity_poly.type
_entity_poly.pdbx_seq_one_letter_code
_entity_poly.pdbx_strand_id
1 'polypeptide(L)'
;QSSAASDVYKRQKLKTAIFGKTTYIYPDSKKELIEFISKEKNYTVLSGGTDWNLEAEDSNFKEQKILFLNNIKEMSTIKTKASSFEIGACVTLSKFEELCREFFSPFLDTIIRFGSPQIRTAATVGGNLGTSSPIGDLAPLFFVLEAELSLLGPKGERTIPIKDFFKGYRKNALKRNELIYKVKVPKTKKEDSIFSWKLSKRYDQDISTLSLAAKLKMDKNHTIENIILSAGGVGPTPLLLDKTSKLLKDSNLRFNQNSLITALSHDISPISDLRGTANYRSAAMVGLIKKMQRSVISGEKQHSIMSI
;
A
#
# COMPACT_ATOMS: atom_id res chain seq x y z
N GLN A 1 -40.32 -14.74 38.35
CA GLN A 1 -38.91 -15.14 38.31
C GLN A 1 -38.44 -15.31 36.88
N SER A 2 -38.17 -14.26 36.14
CA SER A 2 -37.46 -14.37 34.86
C SER A 2 -36.79 -13.07 34.44
N SER A 3 -36.24 -12.29 35.35
CA SER A 3 -35.49 -11.08 34.96
C SER A 3 -33.99 -11.12 35.30
N ALA A 4 -33.51 -12.20 35.91
CA ALA A 4 -32.10 -12.31 36.29
C ALA A 4 -31.20 -13.02 35.24
N ALA A 5 -31.77 -13.59 34.18
CA ALA A 5 -31.00 -14.30 33.17
C ALA A 5 -30.52 -13.40 31.99
N SER A 6 -31.05 -12.18 31.86
CA SER A 6 -30.67 -11.28 30.74
C SER A 6 -29.47 -10.37 31.07
N ASP A 7 -29.12 -10.23 32.35
CA ASP A 7 -27.99 -9.36 32.75
C ASP A 7 -26.63 -10.08 32.80
N VAL A 8 -26.59 -11.36 32.47
CA VAL A 8 -25.34 -12.17 32.45
C VAL A 8 -24.60 -12.11 31.10
N TYR A 9 -25.08 -11.40 30.09
CA TYR A 9 -24.17 -10.91 29.06
C TYR A 9 -23.31 -9.79 29.65
N LYS A 10 -22.45 -10.20 30.60
CA LYS A 10 -21.38 -9.37 31.13
C LYS A 10 -20.73 -8.66 29.93
N ARG A 11 -20.76 -7.33 29.96
CA ARG A 11 -19.87 -6.50 29.15
C ARG A 11 -18.51 -7.17 29.15
N GLN A 12 -18.13 -7.82 28.05
CA GLN A 12 -16.79 -8.37 27.91
C GLN A 12 -15.88 -7.16 28.06
N LYS A 13 -15.12 -7.13 29.15
CA LYS A 13 -14.23 -6.04 29.46
C LYS A 13 -13.13 -6.09 28.40
N LEU A 14 -12.94 -5.00 27.66
CA LEU A 14 -11.89 -4.87 26.66
C LEU A 14 -10.57 -5.42 27.22
N LYS A 15 -9.95 -6.36 26.52
CA LYS A 15 -8.70 -6.97 26.98
C LYS A 15 -7.59 -5.93 27.01
N THR A 16 -6.96 -5.77 28.16
CA THR A 16 -5.84 -4.85 28.37
C THR A 16 -4.70 -5.56 29.06
N ALA A 17 -3.47 -5.16 28.71
CA ALA A 17 -2.26 -5.54 29.41
C ALA A 17 -1.47 -4.25 29.74
N ILE A 18 -0.86 -4.22 30.92
CA ILE A 18 -0.01 -3.10 31.35
C ILE A 18 1.42 -3.61 31.48
N PHE A 19 2.33 -2.94 30.81
CA PHE A 19 3.75 -3.19 30.91
C PHE A 19 4.49 -1.87 31.12
N GLY A 20 5.09 -1.70 32.29
CA GLY A 20 5.68 -0.42 32.71
C GLY A 20 4.64 0.70 32.72
N LYS A 21 4.89 1.74 31.92
CA LYS A 21 3.97 2.90 31.76
C LYS A 21 3.06 2.77 30.53
N THR A 22 3.10 1.66 29.83
CA THR A 22 2.34 1.45 28.59
C THR A 22 1.14 0.55 28.85
N THR A 23 -0.03 0.96 28.38
CA THR A 23 -1.26 0.17 28.38
C THR A 23 -1.52 -0.34 26.99
N TYR A 24 -1.50 -1.65 26.82
CA TYR A 24 -1.85 -2.33 25.56
C TYR A 24 -3.33 -2.69 25.57
N ILE A 25 -4.03 -2.40 24.49
CA ILE A 25 -5.47 -2.57 24.32
C ILE A 25 -5.70 -3.51 23.13
N TYR A 26 -6.45 -4.57 23.35
CA TYR A 26 -6.67 -5.66 22.38
C TYR A 26 -8.18 -5.86 22.15
N PRO A 27 -8.82 -5.10 21.22
CA PRO A 27 -10.20 -5.39 20.83
C PRO A 27 -10.25 -6.72 20.05
N ASP A 28 -11.23 -7.57 20.38
CA ASP A 28 -11.45 -8.84 19.69
C ASP A 28 -12.52 -8.71 18.58
N SER A 29 -13.19 -7.58 18.51
CA SER A 29 -14.27 -7.34 17.55
C SER A 29 -14.27 -5.91 17.03
N LYS A 30 -14.87 -5.72 15.85
CA LYS A 30 -15.12 -4.40 15.28
C LYS A 30 -15.95 -3.51 16.22
N LYS A 31 -16.91 -4.11 16.96
CA LYS A 31 -17.74 -3.38 17.92
C LYS A 31 -16.92 -2.81 19.07
N GLU A 32 -16.07 -3.62 19.69
CA GLU A 32 -15.15 -3.17 20.74
C GLU A 32 -14.18 -2.10 20.24
N LEU A 33 -13.66 -2.27 19.01
CA LEU A 33 -12.80 -1.28 18.38
C LEU A 33 -13.51 0.06 18.23
N ILE A 34 -14.74 0.08 17.69
CA ILE A 34 -15.54 1.32 17.55
C ILE A 34 -15.81 1.94 18.91
N GLU A 35 -16.18 1.14 19.90
CA GLU A 35 -16.44 1.63 21.25
C GLU A 35 -15.21 2.30 21.86
N PHE A 36 -14.02 1.69 21.69
CA PHE A 36 -12.76 2.25 22.17
C PHE A 36 -12.40 3.57 21.48
N ILE A 37 -12.36 3.58 20.12
CA ILE A 37 -11.97 4.78 19.36
C ILE A 37 -12.98 5.93 19.48
N SER A 38 -14.21 5.64 19.91
CA SER A 38 -15.23 6.66 20.19
C SER A 38 -14.98 7.40 21.49
N LYS A 39 -14.41 6.73 22.48
CA LYS A 39 -14.19 7.27 23.84
C LYS A 39 -12.77 7.83 24.02
N GLU A 40 -11.78 7.16 23.43
CA GLU A 40 -10.38 7.48 23.62
C GLU A 40 -9.86 8.42 22.52
N LYS A 41 -8.94 9.31 22.90
CA LYS A 41 -8.41 10.33 21.98
C LYS A 41 -6.90 10.26 21.76
N ASN A 42 -6.19 9.69 22.73
CA ASN A 42 -4.72 9.66 22.75
C ASN A 42 -4.26 8.21 22.83
N TYR A 43 -4.01 7.62 21.67
CA TYR A 43 -3.50 6.27 21.54
C TYR A 43 -2.72 6.12 20.23
N THR A 44 -1.79 5.19 20.23
CA THR A 44 -1.06 4.77 19.02
C THR A 44 -1.69 3.51 18.47
N VAL A 45 -1.99 3.48 17.18
CA VAL A 45 -2.50 2.29 16.48
C VAL A 45 -1.31 1.42 16.08
N LEU A 46 -1.32 0.16 16.47
CA LEU A 46 -0.27 -0.78 16.18
C LEU A 46 -0.83 -2.07 15.55
N SER A 47 -0.14 -2.58 14.54
CA SER A 47 -0.37 -3.91 13.97
C SER A 47 0.96 -4.68 13.95
N GLY A 48 1.74 -4.60 12.89
CA GLY A 48 3.00 -5.32 12.75
C GLY A 48 4.19 -4.76 13.53
N GLY A 49 4.15 -3.49 13.90
CA GLY A 49 5.17 -2.83 14.71
C GLY A 49 6.52 -2.57 14.04
N THR A 50 6.72 -2.99 12.79
CA THR A 50 8.04 -2.96 12.12
C THR A 50 8.57 -1.56 11.84
N ASP A 51 7.71 -0.57 11.70
CA ASP A 51 8.09 0.84 11.53
C ASP A 51 8.11 1.57 12.90
N TRP A 52 7.12 1.26 13.74
CA TRP A 52 7.01 1.85 15.07
C TRP A 52 8.21 1.55 15.98
N ASN A 53 8.77 0.35 15.90
CA ASN A 53 9.95 -0.01 16.70
C ASN A 53 11.18 0.86 16.37
N LEU A 54 11.32 1.32 15.13
CA LEU A 54 12.41 2.23 14.76
C LEU A 54 12.24 3.63 15.37
N GLU A 55 10.99 4.09 15.51
CA GLU A 55 10.68 5.37 16.14
C GLU A 55 10.70 5.29 17.68
N ALA A 56 10.42 4.12 18.25
CA ALA A 56 10.36 3.90 19.68
C ALA A 56 11.75 3.94 20.37
N GLU A 57 12.82 3.59 19.65
CA GLU A 57 14.19 3.66 20.17
C GLU A 57 14.64 5.11 20.44
N ASP A 58 14.11 6.08 19.70
CA ASP A 58 14.47 7.50 19.82
C ASP A 58 13.58 8.27 20.82
N SER A 59 12.50 7.67 21.32
CA SER A 59 11.53 8.34 22.19
C SER A 59 11.77 8.03 23.67
N ASN A 60 11.93 9.07 24.50
CA ASN A 60 11.75 8.94 25.96
C ASN A 60 10.33 8.42 26.23
N PHE A 61 10.20 7.14 26.57
CA PHE A 61 8.95 6.45 26.80
C PHE A 61 8.08 7.20 27.82
N LYS A 62 7.13 7.98 27.33
CA LYS A 62 6.03 8.55 28.12
C LYS A 62 4.94 7.49 28.28
N GLU A 63 4.07 7.69 29.28
CA GLU A 63 2.87 6.87 29.42
C GLU A 63 2.07 6.83 28.12
N GLN A 64 1.86 5.62 27.57
CA GLN A 64 1.25 5.43 26.26
C GLN A 64 0.09 4.44 26.33
N LYS A 65 -0.93 4.67 25.50
CA LYS A 65 -1.94 3.69 25.15
C LYS A 65 -1.68 3.18 23.76
N ILE A 66 -1.53 1.86 23.60
CA ILE A 66 -1.29 1.21 22.32
C ILE A 66 -2.50 0.35 21.98
N LEU A 67 -3.16 0.67 20.88
CA LEU A 67 -4.28 -0.08 20.32
C LEU A 67 -3.76 -1.11 19.33
N PHE A 68 -3.79 -2.39 19.72
CA PHE A 68 -3.30 -3.50 18.92
C PHE A 68 -4.44 -4.16 18.15
N LEU A 69 -4.36 -4.21 16.81
CA LEU A 69 -5.48 -4.56 15.94
C LEU A 69 -5.55 -6.03 15.51
N ASN A 70 -4.51 -6.82 15.75
CA ASN A 70 -4.35 -8.14 15.15
C ASN A 70 -5.35 -9.19 15.62
N ASN A 71 -6.03 -8.96 16.75
CA ASN A 71 -7.04 -9.87 17.28
C ASN A 71 -8.36 -9.81 16.49
N ILE A 72 -8.60 -8.73 15.73
CA ILE A 72 -9.82 -8.59 14.94
C ILE A 72 -9.68 -9.44 13.67
N LYS A 73 -10.35 -10.59 13.65
CA LYS A 73 -10.24 -11.61 12.59
C LYS A 73 -10.45 -11.03 11.19
N GLU A 74 -11.42 -10.14 11.00
CA GLU A 74 -11.70 -9.52 9.71
C GLU A 74 -10.54 -8.66 9.20
N MET A 75 -9.78 -8.05 10.11
CA MET A 75 -8.61 -7.24 9.75
C MET A 75 -7.40 -8.09 9.38
N SER A 76 -7.35 -9.36 9.76
CA SER A 76 -6.21 -10.27 9.53
C SER A 76 -6.49 -11.31 8.43
N THR A 77 -7.59 -11.15 7.67
CA THR A 77 -8.00 -12.09 6.62
C THR A 77 -8.12 -11.44 5.26
N ILE A 78 -7.97 -12.27 4.21
CA ILE A 78 -8.28 -11.93 2.82
C ILE A 78 -9.57 -12.65 2.45
N LYS A 79 -10.56 -11.91 1.94
CA LYS A 79 -11.82 -12.46 1.43
C LYS A 79 -11.86 -12.30 -0.09
N THR A 80 -11.97 -13.41 -0.79
CA THR A 80 -12.18 -13.43 -2.23
C THR A 80 -13.66 -13.22 -2.54
N LYS A 81 -13.96 -12.20 -3.34
CA LYS A 81 -15.29 -11.90 -3.88
C LYS A 81 -15.32 -12.19 -5.38
N ALA A 82 -16.48 -12.10 -5.99
CA ALA A 82 -16.63 -12.33 -7.43
C ALA A 82 -15.71 -11.43 -8.26
N SER A 83 -15.70 -10.11 -7.99
CA SER A 83 -14.95 -9.10 -8.78
C SER A 83 -13.79 -8.44 -8.03
N SER A 84 -13.52 -8.80 -6.78
CA SER A 84 -12.51 -8.13 -5.96
C SER A 84 -11.96 -9.01 -4.85
N PHE A 85 -10.86 -8.58 -4.24
CA PHE A 85 -10.35 -9.06 -2.96
C PHE A 85 -10.60 -8.00 -1.89
N GLU A 86 -11.06 -8.43 -0.72
CA GLU A 86 -11.08 -7.59 0.48
C GLU A 86 -9.93 -8.04 1.39
N ILE A 87 -8.92 -7.20 1.52
CA ILE A 87 -7.69 -7.43 2.27
C ILE A 87 -7.78 -6.66 3.58
N GLY A 88 -7.84 -7.34 4.71
CA GLY A 88 -7.83 -6.69 6.02
C GLY A 88 -6.52 -5.92 6.27
N ALA A 89 -6.59 -4.82 6.98
CA ALA A 89 -5.42 -3.96 7.21
C ALA A 89 -4.27 -4.65 7.98
N CYS A 90 -4.59 -5.64 8.81
CA CYS A 90 -3.62 -6.45 9.56
C CYS A 90 -3.14 -7.69 8.80
N VAL A 91 -3.54 -7.88 7.54
CA VAL A 91 -2.97 -8.93 6.69
C VAL A 91 -1.47 -8.67 6.54
N THR A 92 -0.66 -9.68 6.87
CA THR A 92 0.79 -9.58 6.78
C THR A 92 1.26 -9.55 5.33
N LEU A 93 2.45 -9.00 5.08
CA LEU A 93 3.01 -8.98 3.73
C LEU A 93 3.31 -10.38 3.21
N SER A 94 3.62 -11.35 4.09
CA SER A 94 3.74 -12.76 3.69
C SER A 94 2.43 -13.33 3.14
N LYS A 95 1.29 -13.08 3.80
CA LYS A 95 -0.03 -13.47 3.26
C LYS A 95 -0.40 -12.71 1.99
N PHE A 96 -0.02 -11.45 1.88
CA PHE A 96 -0.22 -10.68 0.66
C PHE A 96 0.69 -11.18 -0.48
N GLU A 97 1.90 -11.65 -0.18
CA GLU A 97 2.79 -12.33 -1.13
C GLU A 97 2.13 -13.58 -1.73
N GLU A 98 1.47 -14.42 -0.90
CA GLU A 98 0.72 -15.60 -1.36
C GLU A 98 -0.39 -15.19 -2.35
N LEU A 99 -1.16 -14.14 -2.04
CA LEU A 99 -2.17 -13.60 -2.97
C LEU A 99 -1.53 -13.10 -4.27
N CYS A 100 -0.36 -12.45 -4.20
CA CYS A 100 0.33 -11.99 -5.40
C CYS A 100 0.82 -13.14 -6.27
N ARG A 101 1.28 -14.24 -5.69
CA ARG A 101 1.69 -15.45 -6.45
C ARG A 101 0.56 -15.98 -7.32
N GLU A 102 -0.65 -15.95 -6.80
CA GLU A 102 -1.81 -16.53 -7.48
C GLU A 102 -2.47 -15.55 -8.48
N PHE A 103 -2.64 -14.29 -8.09
CA PHE A 103 -3.48 -13.33 -8.82
C PHE A 103 -2.76 -12.11 -9.38
N PHE A 104 -1.58 -11.78 -8.86
CA PHE A 104 -0.84 -10.57 -9.22
C PHE A 104 0.65 -10.86 -9.40
N SER A 105 0.96 -11.94 -10.12
CA SER A 105 2.35 -12.42 -10.28
C SER A 105 3.37 -11.35 -10.71
N PRO A 106 3.03 -10.30 -11.50
CA PRO A 106 3.97 -9.23 -11.80
C PRO A 106 4.39 -8.39 -10.59
N PHE A 107 3.62 -8.42 -9.48
CA PHE A 107 3.97 -7.70 -8.25
C PHE A 107 4.91 -8.49 -7.33
N LEU A 108 5.06 -9.78 -7.61
CA LEU A 108 5.80 -10.68 -6.73
C LEU A 108 7.25 -10.22 -6.52
N ASP A 109 7.96 -9.83 -7.59
CA ASP A 109 9.35 -9.34 -7.48
C ASP A 109 9.48 -8.15 -6.52
N THR A 110 8.53 -7.23 -6.54
CA THR A 110 8.50 -6.09 -5.62
C THR A 110 8.25 -6.55 -4.18
N ILE A 111 7.32 -7.49 -3.97
CA ILE A 111 6.91 -7.94 -2.63
C ILE A 111 7.98 -8.81 -1.96
N ILE A 112 8.60 -9.76 -2.67
CA ILE A 112 9.65 -10.63 -2.10
C ILE A 112 10.89 -9.83 -1.69
N ARG A 113 11.13 -8.69 -2.33
CA ARG A 113 12.24 -7.76 -2.05
C ARG A 113 11.89 -6.71 -0.97
N PHE A 114 10.68 -6.77 -0.42
CA PHE A 114 10.27 -5.92 0.71
C PHE A 114 10.83 -6.49 2.01
N GLY A 115 11.78 -5.80 2.63
CA GLY A 115 12.41 -6.25 3.87
C GLY A 115 12.91 -7.69 3.81
N SER A 116 13.11 -8.30 4.97
CA SER A 116 13.41 -9.72 5.09
C SER A 116 12.12 -10.57 5.20
N PRO A 117 12.19 -11.92 5.08
CA PRO A 117 11.06 -12.79 5.39
C PRO A 117 10.49 -12.55 6.79
N GLN A 118 11.37 -12.32 7.80
CA GLN A 118 10.96 -12.01 9.18
C GLN A 118 10.15 -10.70 9.23
N ILE A 119 10.60 -9.67 8.52
CA ILE A 119 9.85 -8.41 8.43
C ILE A 119 8.50 -8.63 7.76
N ARG A 120 8.43 -9.39 6.65
CA ARG A 120 7.16 -9.64 5.94
C ARG A 120 6.15 -10.44 6.75
N THR A 121 6.57 -11.29 7.69
CA THR A 121 5.66 -12.02 8.59
C THR A 121 5.01 -11.12 9.65
N ALA A 122 5.61 -9.97 9.96
CA ALA A 122 5.10 -9.00 10.93
C ALA A 122 4.46 -7.76 10.25
N ALA A 123 5.15 -7.16 9.26
CA ALA A 123 4.66 -5.99 8.53
C ALA A 123 3.32 -6.26 7.87
N THR A 124 2.43 -5.27 7.89
CA THR A 124 1.05 -5.42 7.41
C THR A 124 0.72 -4.46 6.27
N VAL A 125 -0.27 -4.83 5.47
CA VAL A 125 -0.78 -4.00 4.36
C VAL A 125 -1.22 -2.63 4.87
N GLY A 126 -2.05 -2.59 5.93
CA GLY A 126 -2.51 -1.33 6.52
C GLY A 126 -1.40 -0.52 7.17
N GLY A 127 -0.41 -1.18 7.80
CA GLY A 127 0.76 -0.51 8.36
C GLY A 127 1.58 0.21 7.28
N ASN A 128 1.90 -0.48 6.18
CA ASN A 128 2.65 0.12 5.07
C ASN A 128 1.93 1.33 4.46
N LEU A 129 0.61 1.25 4.24
CA LEU A 129 -0.17 2.38 3.72
C LEU A 129 -0.31 3.50 4.76
N GLY A 130 -0.55 3.16 6.03
CA GLY A 130 -0.76 4.12 7.12
C GLY A 130 0.45 5.00 7.42
N THR A 131 1.65 4.48 7.27
CA THR A 131 2.93 5.22 7.36
C THR A 131 2.99 6.37 6.34
N SER A 132 2.27 6.24 5.22
CA SER A 132 2.21 7.24 4.14
C SER A 132 3.59 7.67 3.62
N SER A 133 4.51 6.71 3.56
CA SER A 133 5.84 6.93 3.03
C SER A 133 5.79 7.20 1.52
N PRO A 134 6.52 8.21 0.99
CA PRO A 134 6.62 8.44 -0.45
C PRO A 134 7.31 7.30 -1.21
N ILE A 135 8.01 6.43 -0.49
CA ILE A 135 8.73 5.26 -1.03
C ILE A 135 8.12 3.94 -0.56
N GLY A 136 6.87 3.96 -0.04
CA GLY A 136 6.12 2.76 0.31
C GLY A 136 5.83 1.91 -0.93
N ASP A 137 6.24 0.64 -0.91
CA ASP A 137 6.20 -0.23 -2.09
C ASP A 137 4.77 -0.64 -2.50
N LEU A 138 3.81 -0.69 -1.55
CA LEU A 138 2.44 -1.14 -1.85
C LEU A 138 1.58 -0.08 -2.54
N ALA A 139 1.78 1.18 -2.24
CA ALA A 139 0.91 2.24 -2.76
C ALA A 139 0.88 2.31 -4.29
N PRO A 140 2.02 2.27 -5.02
CA PRO A 140 2.01 2.25 -6.49
C PRO A 140 1.26 1.03 -7.06
N LEU A 141 1.36 -0.13 -6.41
CA LEU A 141 0.67 -1.36 -6.84
C LEU A 141 -0.84 -1.19 -6.71
N PHE A 142 -1.31 -0.69 -5.57
CA PHE A 142 -2.73 -0.47 -5.33
C PHE A 142 -3.31 0.69 -6.17
N PHE A 143 -2.50 1.68 -6.54
CA PHE A 143 -2.93 2.76 -7.44
C PHE A 143 -3.31 2.22 -8.81
N VAL A 144 -2.44 1.40 -9.44
CA VAL A 144 -2.73 0.86 -10.78
C VAL A 144 -3.86 -0.18 -10.76
N LEU A 145 -4.11 -0.81 -9.62
CA LEU A 145 -5.26 -1.68 -9.40
C LEU A 145 -6.54 -0.91 -9.06
N GLU A 146 -6.48 0.42 -8.95
CA GLU A 146 -7.64 1.28 -8.60
C GLU A 146 -8.31 0.83 -7.30
N ALA A 147 -7.50 0.48 -6.30
CA ALA A 147 -7.98 -0.01 -5.02
C ALA A 147 -8.75 1.08 -4.25
N GLU A 148 -9.64 0.62 -3.37
CA GLU A 148 -10.39 1.45 -2.43
C GLU A 148 -9.99 1.12 -1.00
N LEU A 149 -9.90 2.13 -0.14
CA LEU A 149 -9.67 1.98 1.29
C LEU A 149 -10.97 2.12 2.05
N SER A 150 -11.29 1.13 2.89
CA SER A 150 -12.30 1.27 3.92
C SER A 150 -11.63 1.80 5.19
N LEU A 151 -12.03 2.97 5.62
CA LEU A 151 -11.57 3.66 6.81
C LEU A 151 -12.63 3.53 7.88
N LEU A 152 -12.23 3.05 9.06
CA LEU A 152 -13.12 2.86 10.20
C LEU A 152 -12.89 3.97 11.23
N GLY A 153 -13.95 4.64 11.61
CA GLY A 153 -13.96 5.67 12.65
C GLY A 153 -15.10 5.51 13.63
N PRO A 154 -15.25 6.43 14.60
CA PRO A 154 -16.33 6.39 15.61
C PRO A 154 -17.75 6.35 15.03
N LYS A 155 -17.92 6.90 13.83
CA LYS A 155 -19.23 6.95 13.13
C LYS A 155 -19.46 5.77 12.17
N GLY A 156 -18.56 4.78 12.14
CA GLY A 156 -18.61 3.63 11.24
C GLY A 156 -17.57 3.71 10.12
N GLU A 157 -17.82 2.98 9.05
CA GLU A 157 -16.92 2.89 7.88
C GLU A 157 -17.27 3.94 6.82
N ARG A 158 -16.22 4.45 6.17
CA ARG A 158 -16.32 5.16 4.89
C ARG A 158 -15.29 4.63 3.91
N THR A 159 -15.60 4.71 2.63
CA THR A 159 -14.70 4.26 1.56
C THR A 159 -14.16 5.46 0.78
N ILE A 160 -12.88 5.39 0.42
CA ILE A 160 -12.23 6.36 -0.47
C ILE A 160 -11.37 5.62 -1.49
N PRO A 161 -11.24 6.15 -2.73
CA PRO A 161 -10.22 5.68 -3.66
C PRO A 161 -8.82 5.85 -3.05
N ILE A 162 -7.92 4.89 -3.29
CA ILE A 162 -6.56 4.99 -2.73
C ILE A 162 -5.79 6.21 -3.20
N LYS A 163 -6.05 6.71 -4.42
CA LYS A 163 -5.45 7.94 -4.96
C LYS A 163 -5.74 9.18 -4.11
N ASP A 164 -6.83 9.16 -3.36
CA ASP A 164 -7.26 10.26 -2.50
C ASP A 164 -6.74 10.15 -1.07
N PHE A 165 -6.03 9.06 -0.76
CA PHE A 165 -5.55 8.79 0.59
C PHE A 165 -4.31 9.61 0.98
N PHE A 166 -3.32 9.70 0.10
CA PHE A 166 -2.05 10.38 0.38
C PHE A 166 -2.18 11.89 0.14
N LYS A 167 -1.91 12.71 1.16
CA LYS A 167 -2.12 14.18 1.12
C LYS A 167 -0.84 14.99 1.16
N GLY A 168 0.31 14.37 1.37
CA GLY A 168 1.61 15.01 1.46
C GLY A 168 2.62 14.10 2.16
N TYR A 169 3.81 14.58 2.36
CA TYR A 169 4.87 13.83 3.02
C TYR A 169 4.41 13.32 4.40
N ARG A 170 4.31 12.00 4.56
CA ARG A 170 3.79 11.32 5.77
C ARG A 170 2.43 11.85 6.26
N LYS A 171 1.60 12.38 5.33
CA LYS A 171 0.24 12.85 5.63
C LYS A 171 -0.77 12.08 4.80
N ASN A 172 -1.89 11.74 5.42
CA ASN A 172 -2.98 10.99 4.77
C ASN A 172 -4.37 11.56 5.11
N ALA A 173 -5.40 10.94 4.53
CA ALA A 173 -6.78 11.37 4.62
C ALA A 173 -7.53 10.82 5.86
N LEU A 174 -6.84 10.14 6.78
CA LEU A 174 -7.44 9.71 8.04
C LEU A 174 -7.87 10.92 8.87
N LYS A 175 -9.12 10.92 9.28
CA LYS A 175 -9.62 11.86 10.28
C LYS A 175 -9.19 11.41 11.67
N ARG A 176 -9.38 12.28 12.64
CA ARG A 176 -9.12 11.93 14.05
C ARG A 176 -9.89 10.67 14.44
N ASN A 177 -9.22 9.72 15.06
CA ASN A 177 -9.76 8.43 15.49
C ASN A 177 -10.25 7.54 14.32
N GLU A 178 -9.80 7.78 13.09
CA GLU A 178 -9.96 6.84 11.98
C GLU A 178 -8.72 5.96 11.83
N LEU A 179 -8.93 4.77 11.33
CA LEU A 179 -7.87 3.82 10.96
C LEU A 179 -8.22 3.11 9.65
N ILE A 180 -7.21 2.57 8.97
CA ILE A 180 -7.43 1.72 7.81
C ILE A 180 -7.99 0.39 8.31
N TYR A 181 -9.17 0.00 7.83
CA TYR A 181 -9.83 -1.24 8.21
C TYR A 181 -9.56 -2.35 7.21
N LYS A 182 -9.71 -2.05 5.92
CA LYS A 182 -9.41 -2.98 4.82
C LYS A 182 -9.10 -2.23 3.53
N VAL A 183 -8.48 -2.95 2.61
CA VAL A 183 -8.25 -2.54 1.22
C VAL A 183 -9.09 -3.43 0.33
N LYS A 184 -9.91 -2.84 -0.53
CA LYS A 184 -10.65 -3.55 -1.57
C LYS A 184 -9.89 -3.39 -2.88
N VAL A 185 -9.49 -4.51 -3.47
CA VAL A 185 -8.68 -4.56 -4.68
C VAL A 185 -9.49 -5.23 -5.78
N PRO A 186 -9.81 -4.55 -6.89
CA PRO A 186 -10.43 -5.18 -8.04
C PRO A 186 -9.60 -6.33 -8.59
N LYS A 187 -10.25 -7.40 -9.03
CA LYS A 187 -9.57 -8.45 -9.80
C LYS A 187 -9.20 -7.91 -11.16
N THR A 188 -8.00 -8.24 -11.61
CA THR A 188 -7.57 -7.93 -12.97
C THR A 188 -8.29 -8.81 -13.97
N LYS A 189 -8.50 -8.29 -15.16
CA LYS A 189 -9.07 -9.03 -16.26
C LYS A 189 -7.97 -9.75 -17.05
N LYS A 190 -8.33 -10.75 -17.84
CA LYS A 190 -7.37 -11.52 -18.64
C LYS A 190 -6.63 -10.66 -19.68
N GLU A 191 -7.31 -9.63 -20.16
CA GLU A 191 -6.78 -8.66 -21.13
C GLU A 191 -5.90 -7.56 -20.50
N ASP A 192 -5.84 -7.47 -19.16
CA ASP A 192 -4.98 -6.51 -18.47
C ASP A 192 -3.54 -7.02 -18.44
N SER A 193 -2.61 -6.20 -18.90
CA SER A 193 -1.17 -6.41 -18.70
C SER A 193 -0.69 -5.56 -17.52
N ILE A 194 0.00 -6.19 -16.59
CA ILE A 194 0.49 -5.55 -15.37
C ILE A 194 2.00 -5.63 -15.34
N PHE A 195 2.62 -4.57 -14.83
CA PHE A 195 4.07 -4.48 -14.65
C PHE A 195 4.39 -3.82 -13.31
N SER A 196 5.50 -4.24 -12.71
CA SER A 196 6.00 -3.65 -11.46
C SER A 196 7.51 -3.78 -11.39
N TRP A 197 8.19 -2.72 -11.02
CA TRP A 197 9.63 -2.72 -10.77
C TRP A 197 9.95 -1.90 -9.52
N LYS A 198 10.83 -2.46 -8.72
CA LYS A 198 11.46 -1.80 -7.57
C LYS A 198 12.94 -1.59 -7.88
N LEU A 199 13.41 -0.36 -7.79
CA LEU A 199 14.84 -0.03 -7.81
C LEU A 199 15.32 0.32 -6.41
N SER A 200 16.41 -0.29 -5.99
CA SER A 200 17.08 -0.08 -4.70
C SER A 200 18.59 -0.27 -4.87
N LYS A 201 19.40 0.19 -3.92
CA LYS A 201 20.85 0.04 -3.98
C LYS A 201 21.30 -1.40 -3.83
N ARG A 202 20.60 -2.17 -3.01
CA ARG A 202 20.80 -3.61 -2.83
C ARG A 202 19.62 -4.36 -3.45
N TYR A 203 19.81 -5.63 -3.76
CA TYR A 203 18.76 -6.44 -4.38
C TYR A 203 17.56 -6.59 -3.47
N ASP A 204 17.77 -7.01 -2.23
CA ASP A 204 16.74 -7.23 -1.22
C ASP A 204 17.03 -6.48 0.08
N GLN A 205 16.10 -6.52 1.02
CA GLN A 205 16.23 -5.91 2.34
C GLN A 205 16.66 -4.42 2.28
N ASP A 206 16.23 -3.73 1.23
CA ASP A 206 16.57 -2.34 1.04
C ASP A 206 15.34 -1.49 0.73
N ILE A 207 15.40 -0.24 1.14
CA ILE A 207 14.36 0.74 0.87
C ILE A 207 14.43 1.15 -0.59
N SER A 208 13.29 1.25 -1.25
CA SER A 208 13.22 1.66 -2.65
C SER A 208 13.85 3.04 -2.87
N THR A 209 14.71 3.14 -3.87
CA THR A 209 15.09 4.44 -4.43
C THR A 209 13.92 5.02 -5.20
N LEU A 210 13.30 4.19 -6.03
CA LEU A 210 12.02 4.46 -6.69
C LEU A 210 11.34 3.14 -7.08
N SER A 211 10.05 3.22 -7.37
CA SER A 211 9.26 2.11 -7.92
C SER A 211 8.34 2.60 -9.03
N LEU A 212 8.03 1.71 -9.98
CA LEU A 212 7.04 1.92 -11.03
C LEU A 212 6.08 0.75 -11.03
N ALA A 213 4.79 1.03 -11.08
CA ALA A 213 3.76 0.06 -11.41
C ALA A 213 2.97 0.56 -12.62
N ALA A 214 2.50 -0.39 -13.43
CA ALA A 214 1.68 -0.09 -14.60
C ALA A 214 0.59 -1.14 -14.77
N LYS A 215 -0.59 -0.70 -15.20
CA LYS A 215 -1.67 -1.53 -15.72
C LYS A 215 -2.09 -0.96 -17.06
N LEU A 216 -2.11 -1.79 -18.09
CA LEU A 216 -2.58 -1.40 -19.42
C LEU A 216 -3.54 -2.45 -19.99
N LYS A 217 -4.48 -1.99 -20.79
CA LYS A 217 -5.40 -2.78 -21.57
C LYS A 217 -5.24 -2.41 -23.04
N MET A 218 -5.09 -3.42 -23.89
CA MET A 218 -5.06 -3.25 -25.34
C MET A 218 -6.32 -3.84 -25.96
N ASP A 219 -6.76 -3.26 -27.05
CA ASP A 219 -7.81 -3.81 -27.89
C ASP A 219 -7.28 -4.92 -28.82
N LYS A 220 -8.16 -5.51 -29.63
CA LYS A 220 -7.82 -6.56 -30.60
C LYS A 220 -6.89 -6.08 -31.72
N ASN A 221 -6.77 -4.77 -31.93
CA ASN A 221 -5.94 -4.13 -32.94
C ASN A 221 -4.57 -3.69 -32.36
N HIS A 222 -4.24 -4.15 -31.15
CA HIS A 222 -3.05 -3.72 -30.40
C HIS A 222 -2.99 -2.22 -30.15
N THR A 223 -4.15 -1.57 -29.98
CA THR A 223 -4.26 -0.17 -29.56
C THR A 223 -4.51 -0.10 -28.06
N ILE A 224 -3.88 0.85 -27.38
CA ILE A 224 -4.07 1.03 -25.94
C ILE A 224 -5.44 1.64 -25.66
N GLU A 225 -6.34 0.85 -25.11
CA GLU A 225 -7.65 1.34 -24.61
C GLU A 225 -7.46 2.13 -23.30
N ASN A 226 -6.65 1.61 -22.39
CA ASN A 226 -6.40 2.23 -21.10
C ASN A 226 -4.99 1.93 -20.61
N ILE A 227 -4.38 2.91 -19.93
CA ILE A 227 -3.10 2.74 -19.23
C ILE A 227 -3.08 3.59 -17.97
N ILE A 228 -2.65 3.00 -16.88
CA ILE A 228 -2.45 3.67 -15.59
C ILE A 228 -1.01 3.39 -15.17
N LEU A 229 -0.27 4.45 -14.92
CA LEU A 229 1.07 4.40 -14.36
C LEU A 229 1.07 5.01 -12.97
N SER A 230 1.80 4.40 -12.06
CA SER A 230 2.03 4.92 -10.72
C SER A 230 3.47 4.72 -10.28
N ALA A 231 4.00 5.67 -9.53
CA ALA A 231 5.38 5.67 -9.08
C ALA A 231 5.53 6.04 -7.61
N GLY A 232 6.50 5.43 -6.95
CA GLY A 232 7.00 5.81 -5.63
C GLY A 232 8.42 6.38 -5.73
N GLY A 233 8.78 7.26 -4.78
CA GLY A 233 10.12 7.85 -4.68
C GLY A 233 10.43 8.98 -5.66
N VAL A 234 9.43 9.53 -6.30
CA VAL A 234 9.57 10.61 -7.31
C VAL A 234 8.77 11.86 -6.97
N GLY A 235 8.26 11.95 -5.76
CA GLY A 235 7.49 13.07 -5.24
C GLY A 235 7.29 12.96 -3.73
N PRO A 236 6.56 13.88 -3.09
CA PRO A 236 6.29 13.86 -1.65
C PRO A 236 5.32 12.74 -1.23
N THR A 237 4.62 12.15 -2.18
CA THR A 237 3.71 11.01 -2.02
C THR A 237 3.93 10.01 -3.16
N PRO A 238 3.44 8.76 -3.06
CA PRO A 238 3.19 7.94 -4.25
C PRO A 238 2.28 8.69 -5.22
N LEU A 239 2.52 8.59 -6.51
CA LEU A 239 1.88 9.41 -7.54
C LEU A 239 1.25 8.54 -8.64
N LEU A 240 0.17 9.03 -9.24
CA LEU A 240 -0.24 8.65 -10.60
C LEU A 240 0.55 9.50 -11.60
N LEU A 241 1.01 8.89 -12.69
CA LEU A 241 1.74 9.58 -13.77
C LEU A 241 0.78 9.91 -14.91
N ASP A 242 -0.14 10.85 -14.68
CA ASP A 242 -1.28 11.13 -15.58
C ASP A 242 -0.86 11.68 -16.94
N LYS A 243 0.10 12.61 -16.97
CA LYS A 243 0.59 13.19 -18.25
C LYS A 243 1.35 12.16 -19.06
N THR A 244 2.17 11.35 -18.35
CA THR A 244 2.92 10.25 -18.98
C THR A 244 1.96 9.17 -19.48
N SER A 245 0.97 8.76 -18.67
CA SER A 245 -0.05 7.78 -19.10
C SER A 245 -0.79 8.26 -20.34
N LYS A 246 -1.18 9.54 -20.39
CA LYS A 246 -1.83 10.14 -21.55
C LYS A 246 -0.92 10.10 -22.80
N LEU A 247 0.34 10.49 -22.68
CA LEU A 247 1.30 10.42 -23.79
C LEU A 247 1.40 8.99 -24.35
N LEU A 248 1.57 8.00 -23.46
CA LEU A 248 1.72 6.60 -23.87
C LEU A 248 0.47 6.06 -24.57
N LYS A 249 -0.71 6.43 -24.08
CA LYS A 249 -1.98 6.07 -24.72
C LYS A 249 -2.12 6.73 -26.10
N ASP A 250 -1.98 8.05 -26.17
CA ASP A 250 -2.20 8.83 -27.40
C ASP A 250 -1.22 8.46 -28.52
N SER A 251 0.02 8.11 -28.14
CA SER A 251 1.06 7.66 -29.09
C SER A 251 1.03 6.17 -29.39
N ASN A 252 0.18 5.41 -28.72
CA ASN A 252 0.18 3.95 -28.73
C ASN A 252 1.58 3.36 -28.48
N LEU A 253 2.27 3.87 -27.46
CA LEU A 253 3.67 3.57 -27.10
C LEU A 253 4.72 4.00 -28.14
N ARG A 254 4.36 4.73 -29.18
CA ARG A 254 5.30 5.24 -30.20
C ARG A 254 5.67 6.68 -29.88
N PHE A 255 6.54 6.89 -28.91
CA PHE A 255 7.00 8.20 -28.45
C PHE A 255 8.51 8.34 -28.61
N ASN A 256 9.00 9.57 -28.73
CA ASN A 256 10.42 9.86 -28.64
C ASN A 256 10.83 10.16 -27.19
N GLN A 257 12.14 10.15 -26.93
CA GLN A 257 12.66 10.37 -25.57
C GLN A 257 12.32 11.75 -25.01
N ASN A 258 12.35 12.79 -25.83
CA ASN A 258 12.11 14.16 -25.38
C ASN A 258 10.66 14.35 -24.96
N SER A 259 9.68 13.83 -25.72
CA SER A 259 8.27 13.87 -25.36
C SER A 259 8.00 13.11 -24.05
N LEU A 260 8.67 11.97 -23.83
CA LEU A 260 8.56 11.25 -22.56
C LEU A 260 9.14 12.07 -21.39
N ILE A 261 10.33 12.65 -21.54
CA ILE A 261 10.95 13.49 -20.51
C ILE A 261 10.05 14.68 -20.18
N THR A 262 9.49 15.34 -21.20
CA THR A 262 8.56 16.48 -21.00
C THR A 262 7.30 16.04 -20.26
N ALA A 263 6.63 14.97 -20.67
CA ALA A 263 5.44 14.48 -19.96
C ALA A 263 5.76 14.12 -18.51
N LEU A 264 6.87 13.41 -18.30
CA LEU A 264 7.30 12.97 -16.98
C LEU A 264 7.66 14.15 -16.06
N SER A 265 8.27 15.22 -16.58
CA SER A 265 8.60 16.42 -15.78
C SER A 265 7.38 17.14 -15.23
N HIS A 266 6.20 16.93 -15.81
CA HIS A 266 4.93 17.44 -15.27
C HIS A 266 4.30 16.53 -14.21
N ASP A 267 4.72 15.26 -14.14
CA ASP A 267 4.17 14.29 -13.20
C ASP A 267 5.05 14.15 -11.93
N ILE A 268 6.38 14.30 -12.03
CA ILE A 268 7.29 13.99 -10.94
C ILE A 268 8.10 15.21 -10.47
N SER A 269 8.44 15.21 -9.18
CA SER A 269 9.33 16.21 -8.55
C SER A 269 10.27 15.51 -7.55
N PRO A 270 11.20 14.68 -8.04
CA PRO A 270 12.07 13.91 -7.15
C PRO A 270 13.06 14.79 -6.41
N ILE A 271 13.42 14.38 -5.19
CA ILE A 271 14.46 15.01 -4.38
C ILE A 271 15.75 14.19 -4.43
N SER A 272 16.87 14.83 -4.08
CA SER A 272 18.12 14.14 -3.80
C SER A 272 18.21 13.80 -2.32
N ASP A 273 18.52 12.55 -2.02
CA ASP A 273 18.72 12.03 -0.67
C ASP A 273 19.80 10.93 -0.66
N LEU A 274 19.97 10.25 0.49
CA LEU A 274 20.94 9.16 0.67
C LEU A 274 20.70 7.98 -0.30
N ARG A 275 19.52 7.85 -0.89
CA ARG A 275 19.15 6.73 -1.77
C ARG A 275 19.39 7.01 -3.25
N GLY A 276 19.45 8.29 -3.63
CA GLY A 276 19.71 8.68 -5.01
C GLY A 276 19.49 10.17 -5.25
N THR A 277 20.11 10.68 -6.30
CA THR A 277 19.90 12.06 -6.73
C THR A 277 18.59 12.23 -7.49
N ALA A 278 18.03 13.44 -7.53
CA ALA A 278 16.86 13.77 -8.33
C ALA A 278 17.05 13.41 -9.82
N ASN A 279 18.24 13.71 -10.35
CA ASN A 279 18.59 13.38 -11.75
C ASN A 279 18.61 11.88 -11.99
N TYR A 280 19.18 11.08 -11.08
CA TYR A 280 19.16 9.63 -11.17
C TYR A 280 17.74 9.11 -11.18
N ARG A 281 16.87 9.56 -10.26
CA ARG A 281 15.49 9.12 -10.17
C ARG A 281 14.70 9.42 -11.45
N SER A 282 14.87 10.61 -12.02
CA SER A 282 14.26 10.99 -13.30
C SER A 282 14.74 10.12 -14.45
N ALA A 283 16.05 9.94 -14.59
CA ALA A 283 16.63 9.10 -15.64
C ALA A 283 16.23 7.63 -15.52
N ALA A 284 16.23 7.10 -14.28
CA ALA A 284 15.81 5.73 -14.01
C ALA A 284 14.32 5.51 -14.33
N MET A 285 13.45 6.50 -14.04
CA MET A 285 12.02 6.42 -14.39
C MET A 285 11.82 6.36 -15.91
N VAL A 286 12.54 7.18 -16.68
CA VAL A 286 12.56 7.09 -18.14
C VAL A 286 13.00 5.70 -18.61
N GLY A 287 14.03 5.13 -17.98
CA GLY A 287 14.51 3.78 -18.26
C GLY A 287 13.46 2.70 -18.02
N LEU A 288 12.75 2.76 -16.88
CA LEU A 288 11.69 1.80 -16.55
C LEU A 288 10.49 1.89 -17.50
N ILE A 289 10.08 3.10 -17.90
CA ILE A 289 8.98 3.28 -18.86
C ILE A 289 9.39 2.74 -20.24
N LYS A 290 10.63 2.94 -20.68
CA LYS A 290 11.15 2.32 -21.92
C LYS A 290 11.24 0.80 -21.81
N LYS A 291 11.60 0.26 -20.64
CA LYS A 291 11.57 -1.19 -20.39
C LYS A 291 10.16 -1.74 -20.54
N MET A 292 9.18 -1.10 -19.92
CA MET A 292 7.77 -1.45 -20.09
C MET A 292 7.33 -1.40 -21.56
N GLN A 293 7.64 -0.32 -22.27
CA GLN A 293 7.35 -0.18 -23.70
C GLN A 293 7.88 -1.38 -24.51
N ARG A 294 9.13 -1.76 -24.31
CA ARG A 294 9.75 -2.91 -25.00
C ARG A 294 9.02 -4.21 -24.67
N SER A 295 8.76 -4.49 -23.38
CA SER A 295 8.04 -5.69 -22.95
C SER A 295 6.64 -5.78 -23.56
N VAL A 296 5.91 -4.67 -23.69
CA VAL A 296 4.60 -4.64 -24.33
C VAL A 296 4.70 -4.91 -25.83
N ILE A 297 5.65 -4.26 -26.52
CA ILE A 297 5.82 -4.39 -27.99
C ILE A 297 6.32 -5.78 -28.38
N SER A 298 7.25 -6.37 -27.60
CA SER A 298 7.78 -7.72 -27.86
C SER A 298 6.82 -8.84 -27.45
N GLY A 299 5.76 -8.53 -26.70
CA GLY A 299 4.88 -9.53 -26.10
C GLY A 299 5.54 -10.36 -24.99
N GLU A 300 6.72 -9.95 -24.52
CA GLU A 300 7.44 -10.62 -23.46
C GLU A 300 6.74 -10.38 -22.11
N LYS A 301 6.68 -11.44 -21.30
CA LYS A 301 6.25 -11.29 -19.90
C LYS A 301 7.28 -10.44 -19.16
N GLN A 302 6.82 -9.72 -18.13
CA GLN A 302 7.73 -8.98 -17.25
C GLN A 302 8.84 -9.91 -16.76
N HIS A 303 10.10 -9.56 -17.04
CA HIS A 303 11.26 -10.20 -16.45
C HIS A 303 11.64 -9.48 -15.15
N SER A 304 12.06 -10.24 -14.15
CA SER A 304 12.70 -9.69 -12.95
C SER A 304 13.90 -8.81 -13.36
N ILE A 305 14.26 -7.84 -12.52
CA ILE A 305 15.48 -7.03 -12.73
C ILE A 305 16.73 -7.93 -12.81
N MET A 306 16.67 -9.12 -12.20
CA MET A 306 17.76 -10.10 -12.19
C MET A 306 17.87 -10.96 -13.45
N SER A 307 16.93 -10.86 -14.37
CA SER A 307 16.95 -11.64 -15.64
C SER A 307 17.54 -10.82 -16.81
N ILE A 308 18.51 -9.96 -16.52
CA ILE A 308 19.32 -9.24 -17.51
C ILE A 308 20.64 -9.97 -17.70
#